data_f1d5513262c61d74059438062e983453
#
_entry.id   f1d5513262c61d74059438062e983453
#
_cell.length_a   1.000
_cell.length_b   1.000
_cell.length_c   1.000
_cell.angle_alpha   90.00
_cell.angle_beta   90.00
_cell.angle_gamma   90.00
#
_symmetry.space_group_name_H-M   'P 1'
#
loop_
_entity.id
_entity.type
_entity.pdbx_description
1 polymer ?
#
loop_
_entity_poly.entity_id
_entity_poly.type
_entity_poly.pdbx_seq_one_letter_code
_entity_poly.pdbx_strand_id
1 'polypeptide(L)'
;DSDHKMRPVFILELKEKLIAKLKYNDVLWVFEKIELPLSIVLSEMELNGIKIDLKAITQLEKTTVKELSKLEKKIHELAGKEFNINSPQQMSAVLFEHLKIAGKHKKTSKGAISTAAAELEKLSGAHPIIDFVLKYRELQKLKTTYIDPFPSLINKSGRICTTYNQTGTTTGRLSSEEPNLQNIPIRTEIGQEFRKVFISSAGYKLVSFDYSQLELRIAAHVSKDKKMIEAFKRGEDIHTRTAAEIFGVDADKVTTNMRRQAKVLNFGILYGMGTLGFQRASGVDRTKAREFIDRYLHEFSGIARYMQDMKDKVHRDGYVTTIFGRRRQLPEAFSGMPQLISQAERMAINMPIQGTEADLLKMVMVEIHKLIHKEKTEEKVKLLLNVHDELLFEIENDMVNDWVVKIKQVMENIHKFEVPLTVDAKYGTNWAEMKSI
;
A
#
# COMPACT_ATOMS: atom_id res chain seq x y z
N ASP A 1 30.59 27.52 -23.87
CA ASP A 1 31.24 26.24 -24.29
C ASP A 1 32.16 25.61 -23.23
N SER A 2 32.64 26.33 -22.22
CA SER A 2 33.41 25.75 -21.12
C SER A 2 32.55 24.91 -20.16
N ASP A 3 31.31 25.27 -19.93
CA ASP A 3 30.38 24.60 -19.03
C ASP A 3 30.02 23.16 -19.44
N HIS A 4 29.92 22.88 -20.73
CA HIS A 4 29.60 21.53 -21.22
C HIS A 4 30.76 20.55 -21.07
N LYS A 5 32.02 20.99 -21.07
CA LYS A 5 33.22 20.16 -20.89
C LYS A 5 33.49 19.86 -19.42
N MET A 6 33.06 20.72 -18.50
CA MET A 6 33.25 20.54 -17.04
C MET A 6 32.23 19.58 -16.41
N ARG A 7 31.05 19.44 -16.98
CA ARG A 7 29.99 18.57 -16.43
C ARG A 7 30.38 17.11 -16.26
N PRO A 8 31.03 16.43 -17.26
CA PRO A 8 31.42 15.04 -17.08
C PRO A 8 32.44 14.82 -15.97
N VAL A 9 33.45 15.73 -15.84
CA VAL A 9 34.47 15.67 -14.78
C VAL A 9 33.81 15.82 -13.40
N PHE A 10 32.91 16.79 -13.27
CA PHE A 10 32.16 17.01 -12.02
C PHE A 10 31.26 15.81 -11.63
N ILE A 11 30.63 15.15 -12.62
CA ILE A 11 29.85 13.94 -12.39
C ILE A 11 30.70 12.80 -11.87
N LEU A 12 31.92 12.62 -12.43
CA LEU A 12 32.85 11.59 -11.97
C LEU A 12 33.34 11.82 -10.54
N GLU A 13 33.73 13.06 -10.21
CA GLU A 13 34.11 13.42 -8.84
C GLU A 13 32.96 13.24 -7.85
N LEU A 14 31.74 13.64 -8.23
CA LEU A 14 30.55 13.46 -7.43
C LEU A 14 30.24 11.98 -7.21
N LYS A 15 30.38 11.14 -8.24
CA LYS A 15 30.22 9.69 -8.15
C LYS A 15 31.12 9.09 -7.09
N GLU A 16 32.41 9.42 -7.10
CA GLU A 16 33.38 8.89 -6.12
C GLU A 16 32.98 9.28 -4.69
N LYS A 17 32.64 10.53 -4.47
CA LYS A 17 32.18 11.03 -3.16
C LYS A 17 30.89 10.34 -2.69
N LEU A 18 29.94 10.14 -3.59
CA LEU A 18 28.68 9.45 -3.26
C LEU A 18 28.92 7.98 -2.95
N ILE A 19 29.74 7.27 -3.73
CA ILE A 19 30.10 5.87 -3.47
C ILE A 19 30.81 5.73 -2.10
N ALA A 20 31.74 6.64 -1.77
CA ALA A 20 32.37 6.66 -0.46
C ALA A 20 31.36 6.84 0.67
N LYS A 21 30.35 7.74 0.48
CA LYS A 21 29.27 7.98 1.45
C LYS A 21 28.33 6.78 1.58
N LEU A 22 28.02 6.09 0.48
CA LEU A 22 27.21 4.87 0.51
C LEU A 22 27.94 3.75 1.27
N LYS A 23 29.26 3.57 1.05
CA LYS A 23 30.10 2.63 1.80
C LYS A 23 30.13 2.97 3.29
N TYR A 24 30.37 4.24 3.64
CA TYR A 24 30.38 4.69 5.04
C TYR A 24 29.07 4.40 5.78
N ASN A 25 27.95 4.50 5.08
CA ASN A 25 26.61 4.22 5.65
C ASN A 25 26.18 2.74 5.52
N ASP A 26 27.02 1.87 4.98
CA ASP A 26 26.73 0.45 4.76
C ASP A 26 25.45 0.18 3.92
N VAL A 27 25.24 1.04 2.90
CA VAL A 27 24.07 0.95 2.00
C VAL A 27 24.47 0.75 0.52
N LEU A 28 25.76 0.57 0.24
CA LEU A 28 26.24 0.40 -1.12
C LEU A 28 25.64 -0.84 -1.80
N TRP A 29 25.49 -1.93 -1.07
CA TRP A 29 24.89 -3.16 -1.60
C TRP A 29 23.44 -2.93 -2.06
N VAL A 30 22.63 -2.21 -1.27
CA VAL A 30 21.25 -1.85 -1.64
C VAL A 30 21.25 -1.03 -2.94
N PHE A 31 22.16 -0.07 -3.05
CA PHE A 31 22.27 0.75 -4.26
C PHE A 31 22.65 -0.09 -5.49
N GLU A 32 23.72 -0.91 -5.40
CA GLU A 32 24.24 -1.64 -6.55
C GLU A 32 23.40 -2.86 -6.95
N LYS A 33 22.75 -3.53 -5.98
CA LYS A 33 22.03 -4.79 -6.22
C LYS A 33 20.52 -4.61 -6.36
N ILE A 34 19.96 -3.53 -5.81
CA ILE A 34 18.51 -3.26 -5.86
C ILE A 34 18.22 -2.01 -6.69
N GLU A 35 18.68 -0.83 -6.24
CA GLU A 35 18.18 0.44 -6.81
C GLU A 35 18.70 0.71 -8.23
N LEU A 36 19.98 0.48 -8.47
CA LEU A 36 20.58 0.76 -9.78
C LEU A 36 20.04 -0.18 -10.89
N PRO A 37 19.98 -1.51 -10.71
CA PRO A 37 19.34 -2.39 -11.70
C PRO A 37 17.86 -2.11 -11.90
N LEU A 38 17.16 -1.73 -10.83
CA LEU A 38 15.72 -1.42 -10.89
C LEU A 38 15.41 -0.23 -11.79
N SER A 39 16.32 0.76 -11.89
CA SER A 39 16.09 1.95 -12.74
C SER A 39 15.82 1.60 -14.21
N ILE A 40 16.45 0.54 -14.72
CA ILE A 40 16.22 0.02 -16.08
C ILE A 40 14.83 -0.59 -16.18
N VAL A 41 14.45 -1.42 -15.21
CA VAL A 41 13.12 -2.06 -15.16
C VAL A 41 12.00 -1.01 -15.14
N LEU A 42 12.16 0.02 -14.30
CA LEU A 42 11.17 1.09 -14.20
C LEU A 42 11.06 1.89 -15.50
N SER A 43 12.18 2.16 -16.16
CA SER A 43 12.17 2.83 -17.47
C SER A 43 11.37 2.03 -18.51
N GLU A 44 11.52 0.71 -18.55
CA GLU A 44 10.73 -0.13 -19.44
C GLU A 44 9.24 -0.17 -19.06
N MET A 45 8.92 -0.22 -17.76
CA MET A 45 7.53 -0.15 -17.29
C MET A 45 6.86 1.18 -17.67
N GLU A 46 7.57 2.29 -17.54
CA GLU A 46 7.12 3.61 -17.93
C GLU A 46 6.87 3.71 -19.45
N LEU A 47 7.73 3.11 -20.25
CA LEU A 47 7.56 3.02 -21.72
C LEU A 47 6.41 2.08 -22.12
N ASN A 48 6.28 0.94 -21.46
CA ASN A 48 5.21 -0.03 -21.70
C ASN A 48 3.84 0.60 -21.43
N GLY A 49 3.66 1.26 -20.30
CA GLY A 49 2.38 1.76 -19.83
C GLY A 49 1.30 0.67 -19.79
N ILE A 50 0.07 1.04 -19.49
CA ILE A 50 -1.08 0.11 -19.45
C ILE A 50 -2.17 0.56 -20.43
N LYS A 51 -2.76 -0.39 -21.16
CA LYS A 51 -3.80 -0.10 -22.16
C LYS A 51 -5.13 0.26 -21.51
N ILE A 52 -5.81 1.24 -22.10
CA ILE A 52 -7.05 1.83 -21.59
C ILE A 52 -8.18 1.69 -22.60
N ASP A 53 -9.35 1.31 -22.11
CA ASP A 53 -10.60 1.37 -22.89
C ASP A 53 -11.23 2.75 -22.79
N LEU A 54 -11.03 3.57 -23.83
CA LEU A 54 -11.60 4.92 -23.93
C LEU A 54 -13.14 4.94 -23.88
N LYS A 55 -13.79 3.90 -24.44
CA LYS A 55 -15.26 3.82 -24.44
C LYS A 55 -15.75 3.56 -23.01
N ALA A 56 -15.08 2.68 -22.29
CA ALA A 56 -15.40 2.39 -20.90
C ALA A 56 -15.20 3.63 -20.00
N ILE A 57 -14.12 4.41 -20.17
CA ILE A 57 -13.92 5.68 -19.43
C ILE A 57 -15.05 6.66 -19.72
N THR A 58 -15.40 6.88 -20.99
CA THR A 58 -16.47 7.82 -21.36
C THR A 58 -17.82 7.39 -20.76
N GLN A 59 -18.10 6.10 -20.74
CA GLN A 59 -19.32 5.58 -20.11
C GLN A 59 -19.28 5.76 -18.58
N LEU A 60 -18.13 5.50 -17.97
CA LEU A 60 -17.94 5.66 -16.53
C LEU A 60 -18.07 7.13 -16.10
N GLU A 61 -17.56 8.07 -16.90
CA GLU A 61 -17.73 9.51 -16.67
C GLU A 61 -19.22 9.89 -16.62
N LYS A 62 -20.00 9.48 -17.64
CA LYS A 62 -21.43 9.76 -17.70
C LYS A 62 -22.18 9.21 -16.49
N THR A 63 -21.88 7.98 -16.08
CA THR A 63 -22.52 7.34 -14.93
C THR A 63 -22.11 8.03 -13.62
N THR A 64 -20.85 8.39 -13.48
CA THR A 64 -20.32 9.10 -12.29
C THR A 64 -20.93 10.47 -12.14
N VAL A 65 -21.04 11.28 -13.22
CA VAL A 65 -21.70 12.60 -13.21
C VAL A 65 -23.15 12.47 -12.77
N LYS A 66 -23.89 11.49 -13.31
CA LYS A 66 -25.30 11.25 -12.94
C LYS A 66 -25.44 10.87 -11.47
N GLU A 67 -24.55 10.02 -10.95
CA GLU A 67 -24.60 9.61 -9.53
C GLU A 67 -24.19 10.75 -8.60
N LEU A 68 -23.18 11.56 -8.95
CA LEU A 68 -22.81 12.76 -8.21
C LEU A 68 -23.99 13.74 -8.11
N SER A 69 -24.70 14.02 -9.21
CA SER A 69 -25.89 14.88 -9.19
C SER A 69 -27.00 14.36 -8.30
N LYS A 70 -27.23 13.05 -8.24
CA LYS A 70 -28.20 12.44 -7.32
C LYS A 70 -27.80 12.62 -5.86
N LEU A 71 -26.51 12.35 -5.57
CA LEU A 71 -25.96 12.48 -4.22
C LEU A 71 -26.00 13.94 -3.76
N GLU A 72 -25.65 14.89 -4.63
CA GLU A 72 -25.71 16.32 -4.33
C GLU A 72 -27.11 16.78 -3.96
N LYS A 73 -28.12 16.42 -4.77
CA LYS A 73 -29.52 16.70 -4.45
C LYS A 73 -29.92 16.13 -3.10
N LYS A 74 -29.53 14.87 -2.83
CA LYS A 74 -29.87 14.21 -1.55
C LYS A 74 -29.19 14.85 -0.35
N ILE A 75 -27.94 15.28 -0.51
CA ILE A 75 -27.18 16.00 0.52
C ILE A 75 -27.84 17.35 0.80
N HIS A 76 -28.24 18.12 -0.23
CA HIS A 76 -28.92 19.41 -0.09
C HIS A 76 -30.32 19.25 0.56
N GLU A 77 -31.08 18.22 0.18
CA GLU A 77 -32.37 17.90 0.85
C GLU A 77 -32.15 17.62 2.35
N LEU A 78 -31.20 16.79 2.71
CA LEU A 78 -30.90 16.46 4.11
C LEU A 78 -30.33 17.66 4.89
N ALA A 79 -29.63 18.56 4.21
CA ALA A 79 -29.11 19.79 4.80
C ALA A 79 -30.18 20.90 4.93
N GLY A 80 -31.30 20.80 4.21
CA GLY A 80 -32.34 21.84 4.12
C GLY A 80 -31.90 23.11 3.39
N LYS A 81 -30.73 23.10 2.71
CA LYS A 81 -30.19 24.23 1.96
C LYS A 81 -29.12 23.77 0.96
N GLU A 82 -28.91 24.57 -0.09
CA GLU A 82 -27.81 24.40 -1.02
C GLU A 82 -26.48 24.95 -0.44
N PHE A 83 -25.39 24.27 -0.71
CA PHE A 83 -24.05 24.69 -0.34
C PHE A 83 -23.00 23.94 -1.17
N ASN A 84 -21.76 24.45 -1.22
CA ASN A 84 -20.68 23.75 -1.91
C ASN A 84 -20.15 22.58 -1.06
N ILE A 85 -20.50 21.34 -1.42
CA ILE A 85 -20.12 20.09 -0.75
C ILE A 85 -18.59 19.90 -0.74
N ASN A 86 -17.90 20.43 -1.76
CA ASN A 86 -16.45 20.36 -1.88
C ASN A 86 -15.71 21.40 -1.02
N SER A 87 -16.44 22.36 -0.42
CA SER A 87 -15.86 23.35 0.51
C SER A 87 -15.81 22.79 1.94
N PRO A 88 -14.61 22.53 2.52
CA PRO A 88 -14.52 22.04 3.90
C PRO A 88 -15.14 23.00 4.93
N GLN A 89 -15.08 24.31 4.67
CA GLN A 89 -15.69 25.33 5.53
C GLN A 89 -17.22 25.26 5.54
N GLN A 90 -17.83 25.27 4.34
CA GLN A 90 -19.30 25.18 4.21
C GLN A 90 -19.82 23.85 4.74
N MET A 91 -19.11 22.76 4.45
CA MET A 91 -19.42 21.44 4.99
C MET A 91 -19.40 21.42 6.52
N SER A 92 -18.37 22.01 7.15
CA SER A 92 -18.25 22.09 8.60
C SER A 92 -19.42 22.90 9.20
N ALA A 93 -19.75 24.05 8.64
CA ALA A 93 -20.86 24.88 9.08
C ALA A 93 -22.22 24.16 8.95
N VAL A 94 -22.43 23.43 7.84
CA VAL A 94 -23.67 22.64 7.64
C VAL A 94 -23.77 21.52 8.66
N LEU A 95 -22.74 20.70 8.80
CA LEU A 95 -22.79 19.51 9.65
C LEU A 95 -22.86 19.86 11.15
N PHE A 96 -22.08 20.83 11.61
CA PHE A 96 -21.84 21.05 13.03
C PHE A 96 -22.57 22.27 13.61
N GLU A 97 -22.83 23.31 12.80
CA GLU A 97 -23.54 24.51 13.27
C GLU A 97 -25.04 24.44 12.93
N HIS A 98 -25.36 24.06 11.68
CA HIS A 98 -26.76 24.00 11.21
C HIS A 98 -27.47 22.72 11.66
N LEU A 99 -26.94 21.56 11.30
CA LEU A 99 -27.52 20.24 11.66
C LEU A 99 -27.16 19.81 13.09
N LYS A 100 -26.19 20.46 13.72
CA LYS A 100 -25.75 20.21 15.11
C LYS A 100 -25.45 18.73 15.37
N ILE A 101 -24.81 18.05 14.40
CA ILE A 101 -24.46 16.63 14.54
C ILE A 101 -23.53 16.47 15.72
N ALA A 102 -23.97 15.70 16.73
CA ALA A 102 -23.23 15.49 17.97
C ALA A 102 -22.01 14.57 17.76
N GLY A 103 -20.91 14.82 18.46
CA GLY A 103 -19.71 13.97 18.45
C GLY A 103 -18.47 14.67 18.99
N LYS A 104 -17.40 13.89 19.20
CA LYS A 104 -16.07 14.45 19.50
C LYS A 104 -15.43 14.88 18.21
N HIS A 105 -15.28 16.16 18.01
CA HIS A 105 -14.73 16.73 16.77
C HIS A 105 -13.26 17.13 16.94
N LYS A 106 -12.43 16.72 15.98
CA LYS A 106 -11.05 17.20 15.85
C LYS A 106 -11.07 18.57 15.18
N LYS A 107 -10.40 19.55 15.77
CA LYS A 107 -10.21 20.87 15.14
C LYS A 107 -9.01 20.85 14.20
N THR A 108 -9.10 21.61 13.12
CA THR A 108 -7.98 21.91 12.22
C THR A 108 -7.03 22.91 12.88
N SER A 109 -5.84 23.10 12.31
CA SER A 109 -4.89 24.15 12.75
C SER A 109 -5.47 25.56 12.73
N LYS A 110 -6.52 25.80 11.91
CA LYS A 110 -7.25 27.09 11.82
C LYS A 110 -8.46 27.16 12.75
N GLY A 111 -8.66 26.19 13.65
CA GLY A 111 -9.74 26.19 14.64
C GLY A 111 -11.09 25.65 14.16
N ALA A 112 -11.28 25.43 12.86
CA ALA A 112 -12.51 24.83 12.33
C ALA A 112 -12.60 23.33 12.63
N ILE A 113 -13.82 22.78 12.73
CA ILE A 113 -14.01 21.33 12.90
C ILE A 113 -13.62 20.63 11.61
N SER A 114 -12.79 19.58 11.73
CA SER A 114 -12.31 18.80 10.57
C SER A 114 -13.43 17.99 9.95
N THR A 115 -13.59 18.12 8.64
CA THR A 115 -14.51 17.29 7.82
C THR A 115 -13.73 16.25 6.98
N ALA A 116 -12.49 15.92 7.37
CA ALA A 116 -11.72 14.85 6.70
C ALA A 116 -12.50 13.51 6.76
N ALA A 117 -12.35 12.66 5.75
CA ALA A 117 -13.09 11.39 5.64
C ALA A 117 -12.99 10.56 6.92
N ALA A 118 -11.78 10.37 7.46
CA ALA A 118 -11.56 9.62 8.70
C ALA A 118 -12.24 10.24 9.95
N GLU A 119 -12.57 11.53 9.94
CA GLU A 119 -13.34 12.16 11.03
C GLU A 119 -14.83 12.00 10.80
N LEU A 120 -15.31 12.05 9.53
CA LEU A 120 -16.71 11.81 9.20
C LEU A 120 -17.10 10.34 9.38
N GLU A 121 -16.22 9.39 9.06
CA GLU A 121 -16.45 7.96 9.29
C GLU A 121 -16.76 7.63 10.76
N LYS A 122 -16.17 8.38 11.70
CA LYS A 122 -16.50 8.24 13.14
C LYS A 122 -17.91 8.70 13.51
N LEU A 123 -18.56 9.46 12.62
CA LEU A 123 -19.90 9.98 12.75
C LEU A 123 -20.90 9.19 11.90
N SER A 124 -20.48 8.11 11.24
CA SER A 124 -21.37 7.23 10.49
C SER A 124 -22.49 6.72 11.41
N GLY A 125 -23.72 6.76 10.93
CA GLY A 125 -24.92 6.44 11.71
C GLY A 125 -25.43 7.58 12.62
N ALA A 126 -24.69 8.65 12.87
CA ALA A 126 -25.18 9.78 13.66
C ALA A 126 -26.20 10.64 12.88
N HIS A 127 -26.06 10.75 11.57
CA HIS A 127 -26.99 11.42 10.68
C HIS A 127 -26.83 10.88 9.25
N PRO A 128 -27.91 10.63 8.50
CA PRO A 128 -27.85 10.05 7.14
C PRO A 128 -26.97 10.83 6.16
N ILE A 129 -26.86 12.16 6.32
CA ILE A 129 -26.04 13.02 5.46
C ILE A 129 -24.56 12.60 5.44
N ILE A 130 -24.04 12.03 6.53
CA ILE A 130 -22.62 11.64 6.64
C ILE A 130 -22.25 10.60 5.59
N ASP A 131 -23.05 9.55 5.47
CA ASP A 131 -22.78 8.46 4.53
C ASP A 131 -22.89 8.94 3.07
N PHE A 132 -23.87 9.83 2.77
CA PHE A 132 -23.98 10.46 1.44
C PHE A 132 -22.78 11.37 1.12
N VAL A 133 -22.30 12.15 2.10
CA VAL A 133 -21.12 13.01 1.92
C VAL A 133 -19.85 12.17 1.69
N LEU A 134 -19.68 11.09 2.43
CA LEU A 134 -18.53 10.18 2.24
C LEU A 134 -18.54 9.57 0.82
N LYS A 135 -19.69 9.06 0.38
CA LYS A 135 -19.86 8.50 -0.97
C LYS A 135 -19.66 9.56 -2.05
N TYR A 136 -20.20 10.77 -1.89
CA TYR A 136 -20.00 11.88 -2.83
C TYR A 136 -18.52 12.22 -2.98
N ARG A 137 -17.79 12.36 -1.87
CA ARG A 137 -16.37 12.70 -1.88
C ARG A 137 -15.49 11.62 -2.51
N GLU A 138 -15.82 10.37 -2.29
CA GLU A 138 -15.13 9.24 -2.93
C GLU A 138 -15.29 9.31 -4.46
N LEU A 139 -16.52 9.44 -4.95
CA LEU A 139 -16.84 9.59 -6.36
C LEU A 139 -16.20 10.83 -6.97
N GLN A 140 -16.28 11.97 -6.28
CA GLN A 140 -15.68 13.22 -6.74
C GLN A 140 -14.16 13.13 -6.83
N LYS A 141 -13.51 12.49 -5.86
CA LYS A 141 -12.06 12.25 -5.89
C LYS A 141 -11.69 11.36 -7.06
N LEU A 142 -12.41 10.26 -7.28
CA LEU A 142 -12.15 9.37 -8.42
C LEU A 142 -12.32 10.11 -9.75
N LYS A 143 -13.37 10.91 -9.87
CA LYS A 143 -13.63 11.73 -11.07
C LYS A 143 -12.48 12.70 -11.34
N THR A 144 -12.14 13.54 -10.38
CA THR A 144 -11.14 14.60 -10.56
C THR A 144 -9.71 14.09 -10.69
N THR A 145 -9.39 12.95 -10.03
CA THR A 145 -8.01 12.42 -10.03
C THR A 145 -7.73 11.52 -11.22
N TYR A 146 -8.76 10.80 -11.71
CA TYR A 146 -8.55 9.77 -12.73
C TYR A 146 -9.44 9.93 -13.95
N ILE A 147 -10.79 9.99 -13.79
CA ILE A 147 -11.71 9.93 -14.94
C ILE A 147 -11.51 11.12 -15.85
N ASP A 148 -11.48 12.35 -15.31
CA ASP A 148 -11.34 13.58 -16.09
C ASP A 148 -9.97 13.73 -16.78
N PRO A 149 -8.82 13.48 -16.11
CA PRO A 149 -7.52 13.66 -16.73
C PRO A 149 -7.12 12.51 -17.69
N PHE A 150 -7.60 11.28 -17.50
CA PHE A 150 -7.15 10.11 -18.26
C PHE A 150 -7.24 10.26 -19.76
N PRO A 151 -8.35 10.78 -20.37
CA PRO A 151 -8.43 10.94 -21.82
C PRO A 151 -7.28 11.76 -22.41
N SER A 152 -6.75 12.74 -21.68
CA SER A 152 -5.62 13.57 -22.10
C SER A 152 -4.26 12.93 -21.90
N LEU A 153 -4.17 11.93 -21.03
CA LEU A 153 -2.92 11.21 -20.70
C LEU A 153 -2.69 9.98 -21.59
N ILE A 154 -3.69 9.57 -22.37
CA ILE A 154 -3.57 8.41 -23.24
C ILE A 154 -2.68 8.77 -24.44
N ASN A 155 -1.62 7.97 -24.61
CA ASN A 155 -0.70 8.13 -25.73
C ASN A 155 -1.28 7.58 -27.06
N LYS A 156 -0.53 7.73 -28.17
CA LYS A 156 -0.95 7.28 -29.51
C LYS A 156 -1.21 5.77 -29.61
N SER A 157 -0.64 4.97 -28.73
CA SER A 157 -0.85 3.50 -28.67
C SER A 157 -2.05 3.10 -27.80
N GLY A 158 -2.80 4.08 -27.25
CA GLY A 158 -3.94 3.83 -26.38
C GLY A 158 -3.56 3.42 -24.97
N ARG A 159 -2.36 3.80 -24.49
CA ARG A 159 -1.82 3.40 -23.19
C ARG A 159 -1.61 4.65 -22.32
N ILE A 160 -1.72 4.47 -21.00
CA ILE A 160 -1.31 5.44 -19.99
C ILE A 160 0.01 4.98 -19.39
N CYS A 161 0.96 5.92 -19.34
CA CYS A 161 2.24 5.76 -18.69
C CYS A 161 2.21 6.51 -17.35
N THR A 162 2.87 5.98 -16.34
CA THR A 162 3.10 6.64 -15.04
C THR A 162 4.60 6.84 -14.87
N THR A 163 5.01 7.75 -14.02
CA THR A 163 6.41 7.88 -13.61
C THR A 163 6.61 7.24 -12.24
N TYR A 164 7.65 6.40 -12.10
CA TYR A 164 8.00 5.78 -10.83
C TYR A 164 9.12 6.53 -10.13
N ASN A 165 8.90 6.86 -8.85
CA ASN A 165 9.92 7.49 -8.01
C ASN A 165 10.47 6.48 -6.99
N GLN A 166 11.78 6.17 -7.08
CA GLN A 166 12.46 5.25 -6.18
C GLN A 166 12.76 5.85 -4.81
N THR A 167 12.76 7.18 -4.70
CA THR A 167 13.12 7.92 -3.49
C THR A 167 11.94 8.65 -2.83
N GLY A 168 10.73 8.49 -3.38
CA GLY A 168 9.52 9.19 -2.93
C GLY A 168 8.98 8.74 -1.58
N THR A 169 9.43 7.60 -1.04
CA THR A 169 8.94 7.09 0.25
C THR A 169 10.08 6.85 1.24
N THR A 170 9.77 6.92 2.53
CA THR A 170 10.76 6.70 3.60
C THR A 170 11.00 5.23 3.92
N THR A 171 10.21 4.32 3.38
CA THR A 171 10.32 2.86 3.57
C THR A 171 11.04 2.16 2.42
N GLY A 172 11.31 2.88 1.32
CA GLY A 172 11.86 2.31 0.10
C GLY A 172 10.82 1.75 -0.87
N ARG A 173 9.51 1.83 -0.54
CA ARG A 173 8.45 1.53 -1.52
C ARG A 173 8.54 2.51 -2.69
N LEU A 174 8.17 2.06 -3.87
CA LEU A 174 8.00 2.94 -5.04
C LEU A 174 6.79 3.85 -4.82
N SER A 175 6.84 5.07 -5.34
CA SER A 175 5.66 5.88 -5.58
C SER A 175 5.43 6.05 -7.08
N SER A 176 4.17 6.26 -7.46
CA SER A 176 3.74 6.44 -8.85
C SER A 176 3.12 7.82 -8.98
N GLU A 177 3.51 8.56 -10.03
CA GLU A 177 3.13 9.94 -10.27
C GLU A 177 2.76 10.15 -11.73
N GLU A 178 1.88 11.09 -12.00
CA GLU A 178 1.49 11.59 -13.33
C GLU A 178 1.03 10.53 -14.36
N PRO A 179 -0.02 9.72 -14.03
CA PRO A 179 -0.89 9.72 -12.85
C PRO A 179 -0.45 8.71 -11.78
N ASN A 180 -0.89 8.88 -10.54
CA ASN A 180 -0.65 7.89 -9.50
C ASN A 180 -1.57 6.67 -9.68
N LEU A 181 -1.05 5.59 -10.24
CA LEU A 181 -1.78 4.35 -10.49
C LEU A 181 -1.81 3.39 -9.28
N GLN A 182 -1.04 3.69 -8.21
CA GLN A 182 -1.01 2.87 -6.99
C GLN A 182 -2.17 3.16 -6.02
N ASN A 183 -2.87 4.29 -6.20
CA ASN A 183 -3.95 4.73 -5.32
C ASN A 183 -5.36 4.50 -5.90
N ILE A 184 -5.50 3.67 -6.93
CA ILE A 184 -6.79 3.30 -7.49
C ILE A 184 -7.56 2.44 -6.49
N PRO A 185 -8.80 2.82 -6.11
CA PRO A 185 -9.59 2.08 -5.13
C PRO A 185 -9.82 0.61 -5.56
N ILE A 186 -9.68 -0.31 -4.60
CA ILE A 186 -9.86 -1.76 -4.85
C ILE A 186 -11.18 -2.27 -4.28
N ARG A 187 -11.62 -1.70 -3.14
CA ARG A 187 -12.68 -2.29 -2.30
C ARG A 187 -14.07 -1.78 -2.61
N THR A 188 -14.20 -0.65 -3.28
CA THR A 188 -15.47 -0.02 -3.56
C THR A 188 -16.01 -0.43 -4.93
N GLU A 189 -17.33 -0.47 -5.10
CA GLU A 189 -17.96 -0.79 -6.38
C GLU A 189 -17.44 0.09 -7.51
N ILE A 190 -17.32 1.39 -7.24
CA ILE A 190 -16.84 2.36 -8.24
C ILE A 190 -15.36 2.16 -8.58
N GLY A 191 -14.54 1.76 -7.61
CA GLY A 191 -13.14 1.40 -7.84
C GLY A 191 -13.02 0.15 -8.71
N GLN A 192 -13.88 -0.86 -8.48
CA GLN A 192 -13.99 -2.05 -9.32
C GLN A 192 -14.39 -1.70 -10.75
N GLU A 193 -15.41 -0.85 -10.93
CA GLU A 193 -15.80 -0.36 -12.26
C GLU A 193 -14.67 0.42 -12.94
N PHE A 194 -13.94 1.24 -12.19
CA PHE A 194 -12.79 1.96 -12.74
C PHE A 194 -11.65 1.01 -13.16
N ARG A 195 -11.41 -0.07 -12.43
CA ARG A 195 -10.41 -1.08 -12.82
C ARG A 195 -10.75 -1.81 -14.13
N LYS A 196 -12.01 -1.86 -14.55
CA LYS A 196 -12.41 -2.45 -15.84
C LYS A 196 -11.88 -1.67 -17.04
N VAL A 197 -11.56 -0.37 -16.88
CA VAL A 197 -11.01 0.43 -17.97
C VAL A 197 -9.57 0.05 -18.35
N PHE A 198 -8.86 -0.64 -17.45
CA PHE A 198 -7.52 -1.15 -17.72
C PHE A 198 -7.61 -2.54 -18.37
N ILE A 199 -7.24 -2.61 -19.63
CA ILE A 199 -7.42 -3.80 -20.47
C ILE A 199 -6.09 -4.32 -21.02
N SER A 200 -6.08 -5.60 -21.42
CA SER A 200 -4.97 -6.15 -22.21
C SER A 200 -5.06 -5.76 -23.67
N SER A 201 -3.93 -5.81 -24.38
CA SER A 201 -3.89 -5.75 -25.84
C SER A 201 -4.54 -6.99 -26.46
N ALA A 202 -4.94 -6.88 -27.73
CA ALA A 202 -5.44 -8.04 -28.50
C ALA A 202 -4.35 -9.12 -28.57
N GLY A 203 -4.70 -10.37 -28.28
CA GLY A 203 -3.76 -11.49 -28.22
C GLY A 203 -3.02 -11.64 -26.88
N TYR A 204 -3.31 -10.77 -25.88
CA TYR A 204 -2.68 -10.79 -24.56
C TYR A 204 -3.70 -10.95 -23.44
N LYS A 205 -3.19 -11.24 -22.24
CA LYS A 205 -3.91 -11.18 -20.97
C LYS A 205 -3.18 -10.26 -20.01
N LEU A 206 -3.93 -9.57 -19.15
CA LEU A 206 -3.38 -9.06 -17.89
C LEU A 206 -3.21 -10.21 -16.91
N VAL A 207 -2.06 -10.31 -16.29
CA VAL A 207 -1.75 -11.32 -15.27
C VAL A 207 -1.22 -10.61 -14.04
N SER A 208 -1.88 -10.81 -12.91
CA SER A 208 -1.55 -10.20 -11.63
C SER A 208 -0.93 -11.24 -10.71
N PHE A 209 0.12 -10.87 -10.02
CA PHE A 209 0.78 -11.66 -8.98
C PHE A 209 0.81 -10.87 -7.69
N ASP A 210 0.30 -11.46 -6.61
CA ASP A 210 0.18 -10.82 -5.31
C ASP A 210 0.73 -11.74 -4.22
N TYR A 211 1.59 -11.21 -3.35
CA TYR A 211 2.09 -11.98 -2.23
C TYR A 211 1.00 -12.16 -1.16
N SER A 212 0.79 -13.40 -0.76
CA SER A 212 -0.13 -13.71 0.34
C SER A 212 0.49 -13.35 1.69
N GLN A 213 -0.04 -12.29 2.32
CA GLN A 213 0.31 -11.86 3.69
C GLN A 213 1.81 -11.58 3.90
N LEU A 214 2.48 -10.94 2.93
CA LEU A 214 3.94 -10.77 2.92
C LEU A 214 4.48 -10.10 4.19
N GLU A 215 3.89 -8.99 4.63
CA GLU A 215 4.33 -8.29 5.84
C GLU A 215 4.31 -9.18 7.10
N LEU A 216 3.28 -10.04 7.25
CA LEU A 216 3.19 -10.97 8.39
C LEU A 216 4.22 -12.11 8.30
N ARG A 217 4.54 -12.56 7.09
CA ARG A 217 5.61 -13.56 6.86
C ARG A 217 6.98 -12.98 7.16
N ILE A 218 7.22 -11.74 6.73
CA ILE A 218 8.45 -11.01 7.07
C ILE A 218 8.53 -10.80 8.59
N ALA A 219 7.43 -10.38 9.23
CA ALA A 219 7.37 -10.20 10.69
C ALA A 219 7.71 -11.50 11.44
N ALA A 220 7.15 -12.64 11.03
CA ALA A 220 7.46 -13.94 11.59
C ALA A 220 8.96 -14.26 11.48
N HIS A 221 9.55 -13.98 10.30
CA HIS A 221 10.98 -14.22 10.06
C HIS A 221 11.89 -13.33 10.91
N VAL A 222 11.67 -12.00 10.91
CA VAL A 222 12.55 -11.05 11.62
C VAL A 222 12.40 -11.13 13.14
N SER A 223 11.22 -11.44 13.64
CA SER A 223 10.95 -11.63 15.07
C SER A 223 11.34 -13.00 15.61
N LYS A 224 11.59 -13.98 14.73
CA LYS A 224 11.80 -15.39 15.08
C LYS A 224 10.68 -15.95 15.96
N ASP A 225 9.45 -15.48 15.78
CA ASP A 225 8.32 -15.95 16.55
C ASP A 225 7.93 -17.37 16.15
N LYS A 226 8.13 -18.32 17.07
CA LYS A 226 7.94 -19.75 16.80
C LYS A 226 6.51 -20.08 16.40
N LYS A 227 5.50 -19.48 17.06
CA LYS A 227 4.08 -19.76 16.80
C LYS A 227 3.68 -19.26 15.40
N MET A 228 4.12 -18.06 15.03
CA MET A 228 3.87 -17.53 13.69
C MET A 228 4.58 -18.36 12.60
N ILE A 229 5.84 -18.71 12.82
CA ILE A 229 6.61 -19.54 11.89
C ILE A 229 5.95 -20.90 11.68
N GLU A 230 5.53 -21.57 12.74
CA GLU A 230 4.85 -22.86 12.66
C GLU A 230 3.50 -22.75 11.91
N ALA A 231 2.70 -21.73 12.23
CA ALA A 231 1.42 -21.49 11.56
C ALA A 231 1.62 -21.34 10.04
N PHE A 232 2.58 -20.52 9.61
CA PHE A 232 2.87 -20.35 8.19
C PHE A 232 3.44 -21.61 7.53
N LYS A 233 4.29 -22.38 8.21
CA LYS A 233 4.81 -23.67 7.69
C LYS A 233 3.72 -24.72 7.50
N ARG A 234 2.69 -24.69 8.34
CA ARG A 234 1.53 -25.59 8.24
C ARG A 234 0.45 -25.08 7.26
N GLY A 235 0.63 -23.89 6.66
CA GLY A 235 -0.38 -23.29 5.80
C GLY A 235 -1.64 -22.84 6.52
N GLU A 236 -1.57 -22.65 7.85
CA GLU A 236 -2.70 -22.19 8.66
C GLU A 236 -3.04 -20.72 8.35
N ASP A 237 -4.32 -20.36 8.45
CA ASP A 237 -4.73 -18.97 8.41
C ASP A 237 -4.28 -18.25 9.68
N ILE A 238 -3.28 -17.37 9.53
CA ILE A 238 -2.67 -16.67 10.67
C ILE A 238 -3.68 -15.82 11.45
N HIS A 239 -4.72 -15.28 10.80
CA HIS A 239 -5.73 -14.49 11.49
C HIS A 239 -6.67 -15.38 12.32
N THR A 240 -7.00 -16.56 11.81
CA THR A 240 -7.76 -17.56 12.56
C THR A 240 -6.93 -18.08 13.73
N ARG A 241 -5.65 -18.40 13.52
CA ARG A 241 -4.73 -18.82 14.58
C ARG A 241 -4.62 -17.76 15.68
N THR A 242 -4.40 -16.51 15.30
CA THR A 242 -4.34 -15.39 16.25
C THR A 242 -5.65 -15.23 17.02
N ALA A 243 -6.81 -15.37 16.33
CA ALA A 243 -8.11 -15.31 17.00
C ALA A 243 -8.28 -16.42 18.02
N ALA A 244 -7.94 -17.65 17.67
CA ALA A 244 -8.01 -18.79 18.59
C ALA A 244 -7.19 -18.53 19.88
N GLU A 245 -5.95 -18.06 19.73
CA GLU A 245 -5.07 -17.73 20.86
C GLU A 245 -5.63 -16.58 21.72
N ILE A 246 -6.09 -15.49 21.11
CA ILE A 246 -6.57 -14.29 21.82
C ILE A 246 -7.90 -14.54 22.54
N PHE A 247 -8.83 -15.24 21.90
CA PHE A 247 -10.14 -15.53 22.50
C PHE A 247 -10.17 -16.79 23.35
N GLY A 248 -9.11 -17.62 23.31
CA GLY A 248 -9.01 -18.87 24.06
C GLY A 248 -10.03 -19.90 23.58
N VAL A 249 -10.21 -20.03 22.27
CA VAL A 249 -11.12 -20.97 21.63
C VAL A 249 -10.38 -21.84 20.62
N ASP A 250 -10.92 -22.99 20.29
CA ASP A 250 -10.39 -23.82 19.20
C ASP A 250 -10.57 -23.13 17.85
N ALA A 251 -9.70 -23.42 16.88
CA ALA A 251 -9.67 -22.74 15.58
C ALA A 251 -11.00 -22.90 14.78
N ASP A 252 -11.68 -24.04 14.94
CA ASP A 252 -12.99 -24.34 14.34
C ASP A 252 -14.14 -23.53 14.96
N LYS A 253 -13.95 -23.00 16.18
CA LYS A 253 -14.91 -22.13 16.88
C LYS A 253 -14.69 -20.64 16.64
N VAL A 254 -13.67 -20.26 15.85
CA VAL A 254 -13.38 -18.88 15.53
C VAL A 254 -14.45 -18.30 14.62
N THR A 255 -15.18 -17.31 15.12
CA THR A 255 -16.19 -16.60 14.33
C THR A 255 -15.55 -15.61 13.34
N THR A 256 -16.31 -15.22 12.30
CA THR A 256 -15.89 -14.18 11.34
C THR A 256 -15.51 -12.86 12.04
N ASN A 257 -16.21 -12.48 13.10
CA ASN A 257 -15.91 -11.27 13.86
C ASN A 257 -14.60 -11.39 14.66
N MET A 258 -14.36 -12.53 15.31
CA MET A 258 -13.10 -12.80 16.01
C MET A 258 -11.92 -12.74 15.04
N ARG A 259 -12.04 -13.41 13.88
CA ARG A 259 -11.02 -13.38 12.83
C ARG A 259 -10.79 -11.96 12.30
N ARG A 260 -11.84 -11.14 12.11
CA ARG A 260 -11.73 -9.74 11.72
C ARG A 260 -10.97 -8.91 12.76
N GLN A 261 -11.26 -9.08 14.05
CA GLN A 261 -10.56 -8.38 15.13
C GLN A 261 -9.10 -8.82 15.22
N ALA A 262 -8.81 -10.10 15.08
CA ALA A 262 -7.44 -10.62 15.03
C ALA A 262 -6.66 -10.08 13.82
N LYS A 263 -7.31 -9.94 12.65
CA LYS A 263 -6.70 -9.29 11.48
C LYS A 263 -6.31 -7.84 11.77
N VAL A 264 -7.19 -7.08 12.41
CA VAL A 264 -6.91 -5.69 12.81
C VAL A 264 -5.74 -5.65 13.80
N LEU A 265 -5.66 -6.62 14.72
CA LEU A 265 -4.58 -6.68 15.71
C LEU A 265 -3.25 -7.06 15.07
N ASN A 266 -3.20 -8.10 14.24
CA ASN A 266 -2.00 -8.55 13.54
C ASN A 266 -1.31 -7.41 12.77
N PHE A 267 -2.07 -6.70 11.95
CA PHE A 267 -1.52 -5.54 11.23
C PHE A 267 -1.28 -4.35 12.16
N GLY A 268 -2.21 -4.07 13.07
CA GLY A 268 -2.11 -2.94 13.96
C GLY A 268 -0.85 -2.96 14.83
N ILE A 269 -0.49 -4.10 15.38
CA ILE A 269 0.73 -4.26 16.20
C ILE A 269 1.99 -3.97 15.38
N LEU A 270 2.08 -4.47 14.15
CA LEU A 270 3.21 -4.21 13.26
C LEU A 270 3.37 -2.72 12.89
N TYR A 271 2.25 -1.99 12.89
CA TYR A 271 2.24 -0.54 12.67
C TYR A 271 2.34 0.28 13.97
N GLY A 272 2.63 -0.39 15.12
CA GLY A 272 2.76 0.26 16.41
C GLY A 272 1.44 0.80 16.97
N MET A 273 0.31 0.17 16.62
CA MET A 273 -1.01 0.53 17.11
C MET A 273 -1.11 0.26 18.60
N GLY A 274 -1.43 1.30 19.40
CA GLY A 274 -1.73 1.13 20.81
C GLY A 274 -3.22 0.87 21.08
N THR A 275 -3.56 0.71 22.37
CA THR A 275 -4.91 0.37 22.86
C THR A 275 -6.02 1.24 22.28
N LEU A 276 -5.83 2.56 22.21
CA LEU A 276 -6.84 3.48 21.65
C LEU A 276 -7.05 3.27 20.13
N GLY A 277 -5.98 2.96 19.41
CA GLY A 277 -6.06 2.64 17.97
C GLY A 277 -6.84 1.35 17.75
N PHE A 278 -6.52 0.31 18.49
CA PHE A 278 -7.20 -0.98 18.39
C PHE A 278 -8.66 -0.91 18.82
N GLN A 279 -8.97 -0.22 19.93
CA GLN A 279 -10.36 0.05 20.35
C GLN A 279 -11.20 0.64 19.19
N ARG A 280 -10.68 1.67 18.52
CA ARG A 280 -11.38 2.33 17.41
C ARG A 280 -11.57 1.43 16.20
N ALA A 281 -10.54 0.67 15.85
CA ALA A 281 -10.55 -0.16 14.65
C ALA A 281 -11.35 -1.46 14.81
N SER A 282 -11.39 -2.03 16.02
CA SER A 282 -12.08 -3.29 16.33
C SER A 282 -13.52 -3.10 16.84
N GLY A 283 -13.82 -1.93 17.43
CA GLY A 283 -15.11 -1.65 18.07
C GLY A 283 -15.26 -2.23 19.48
N VAL A 284 -14.20 -2.82 20.06
CA VAL A 284 -14.23 -3.32 21.45
C VAL A 284 -14.03 -2.18 22.45
N ASP A 285 -14.40 -2.38 23.72
CA ASP A 285 -14.12 -1.41 24.75
C ASP A 285 -12.60 -1.31 25.07
N ARG A 286 -12.23 -0.26 25.81
CA ARG A 286 -10.80 0.02 26.08
C ARG A 286 -10.13 -1.05 26.92
N THR A 287 -10.84 -1.65 27.86
CA THR A 287 -10.32 -2.70 28.76
C THR A 287 -10.02 -3.96 27.97
N LYS A 288 -10.97 -4.44 27.17
CA LYS A 288 -10.79 -5.57 26.26
C LYS A 288 -9.72 -5.30 25.22
N ALA A 289 -9.64 -4.07 24.69
CA ALA A 289 -8.60 -3.71 23.75
C ALA A 289 -7.19 -3.87 24.36
N ARG A 290 -7.02 -3.50 25.63
CA ARG A 290 -5.77 -3.68 26.36
C ARG A 290 -5.49 -5.16 26.61
N GLU A 291 -6.47 -5.91 27.12
CA GLU A 291 -6.34 -7.35 27.36
C GLU A 291 -5.95 -8.12 26.10
N PHE A 292 -6.54 -7.77 24.96
CA PHE A 292 -6.19 -8.42 23.69
C PHE A 292 -4.77 -8.12 23.22
N ILE A 293 -4.31 -6.88 23.37
CA ILE A 293 -2.92 -6.52 23.06
C ILE A 293 -1.95 -7.23 23.97
N ASP A 294 -2.20 -7.22 25.29
CA ASP A 294 -1.34 -7.86 26.29
C ASP A 294 -1.27 -9.38 26.03
N ARG A 295 -2.41 -10.01 25.76
CA ARG A 295 -2.47 -11.43 25.41
C ARG A 295 -1.76 -11.74 24.09
N TYR A 296 -1.95 -10.91 23.06
CA TYR A 296 -1.23 -11.05 21.79
C TYR A 296 0.29 -11.03 21.99
N LEU A 297 0.81 -10.05 22.72
CA LEU A 297 2.25 -9.91 22.97
C LEU A 297 2.80 -11.03 23.88
N HIS A 298 1.98 -11.59 24.76
CA HIS A 298 2.32 -12.77 25.53
C HIS A 298 2.40 -14.02 24.64
N GLU A 299 1.40 -14.26 23.80
CA GLU A 299 1.32 -15.42 22.92
C GLU A 299 2.37 -15.39 21.79
N PHE A 300 2.60 -14.21 21.21
CA PHE A 300 3.60 -13.97 20.17
C PHE A 300 4.82 -13.24 20.76
N SER A 301 5.50 -13.92 21.70
CA SER A 301 6.61 -13.33 22.46
C SER A 301 7.82 -12.92 21.60
N GLY A 302 8.00 -13.55 20.44
CA GLY A 302 8.99 -13.14 19.44
C GLY A 302 8.69 -11.75 18.87
N ILE A 303 7.41 -11.47 18.56
CA ILE A 303 6.97 -10.15 18.12
C ILE A 303 7.19 -9.10 19.22
N ALA A 304 6.82 -9.42 20.47
CA ALA A 304 7.02 -8.51 21.60
C ALA A 304 8.50 -8.12 21.77
N ARG A 305 9.40 -9.10 21.68
CA ARG A 305 10.85 -8.88 21.75
C ARG A 305 11.34 -8.04 20.58
N TYR A 306 10.96 -8.38 19.37
CA TYR A 306 11.30 -7.61 18.19
C TYR A 306 10.90 -6.13 18.31
N MET A 307 9.70 -5.87 18.80
CA MET A 307 9.23 -4.48 19.01
C MET A 307 10.11 -3.74 20.01
N GLN A 308 10.52 -4.39 21.10
CA GLN A 308 11.40 -3.78 22.09
C GLN A 308 12.80 -3.56 21.51
N ASP A 309 13.38 -4.55 20.84
CA ASP A 309 14.69 -4.47 20.18
C ASP A 309 14.76 -3.30 19.18
N MET A 310 13.67 -3.04 18.42
CA MET A 310 13.63 -1.92 17.46
C MET A 310 13.56 -0.56 18.16
N LYS A 311 12.85 -0.47 19.29
CA LYS A 311 12.86 0.74 20.12
C LYS A 311 14.25 1.01 20.69
N ASP A 312 14.86 0.00 21.30
CA ASP A 312 16.20 0.12 21.88
C ASP A 312 17.22 0.50 20.79
N LYS A 313 17.11 -0.13 19.62
CA LYS A 313 17.97 0.17 18.47
C LYS A 313 17.85 1.62 18.02
N VAL A 314 16.64 2.15 17.86
CA VAL A 314 16.47 3.55 17.40
C VAL A 314 16.97 4.55 18.42
N HIS A 315 16.82 4.28 19.72
CA HIS A 315 17.36 5.13 20.78
C HIS A 315 18.89 5.05 20.90
N ARG A 316 19.51 3.94 20.53
CA ARG A 316 20.96 3.78 20.54
C ARG A 316 21.61 4.30 19.27
N ASP A 317 21.10 3.93 18.09
CA ASP A 317 21.75 4.10 16.80
C ASP A 317 21.19 5.29 15.98
N GLY A 318 19.97 5.75 16.30
CA GLY A 318 19.27 6.79 15.53
C GLY A 318 18.69 6.32 14.19
N TYR A 319 18.76 5.04 13.90
CA TYR A 319 18.25 4.44 12.66
C TYR A 319 17.88 2.97 12.83
N VAL A 320 17.11 2.47 11.87
CA VAL A 320 16.80 1.05 11.71
C VAL A 320 17.08 0.60 10.26
N THR A 321 17.19 -0.72 10.06
CA THR A 321 17.53 -1.30 8.74
C THR A 321 16.59 -2.43 8.37
N THR A 322 16.39 -2.64 7.05
CA THR A 322 15.83 -3.88 6.51
C THR A 322 16.82 -5.05 6.68
N ILE A 323 16.39 -6.27 6.40
CA ILE A 323 17.30 -7.45 6.37
C ILE A 323 18.36 -7.34 5.25
N PHE A 324 18.13 -6.49 4.25
CA PHE A 324 19.04 -6.24 3.14
C PHE A 324 19.94 -5.01 3.36
N GLY A 325 19.82 -4.34 4.52
CA GLY A 325 20.66 -3.21 4.89
C GLY A 325 20.13 -1.83 4.47
N ARG A 326 18.94 -1.73 3.85
CA ARG A 326 18.34 -0.41 3.61
C ARG A 326 18.12 0.31 4.93
N ARG A 327 18.60 1.55 5.03
CA ARG A 327 18.65 2.30 6.27
C ARG A 327 17.63 3.44 6.28
N ARG A 328 16.94 3.60 7.40
CA ARG A 328 16.09 4.76 7.68
C ARG A 328 16.58 5.48 8.92
N GLN A 329 16.95 6.75 8.76
CA GLN A 329 17.29 7.65 9.86
C GLN A 329 16.01 8.09 10.57
N LEU A 330 16.06 8.18 11.90
CA LEU A 330 14.94 8.55 12.75
C LEU A 330 15.43 9.52 13.86
N PRO A 331 15.90 10.74 13.49
CA PRO A 331 16.43 11.71 14.44
C PRO A 331 15.40 12.16 15.46
N GLU A 332 14.09 12.00 15.19
CA GLU A 332 12.99 12.33 16.09
C GLU A 332 13.06 11.52 17.40
N ALA A 333 13.74 10.38 17.43
CA ALA A 333 13.99 9.60 18.64
C ALA A 333 14.75 10.38 19.71
N PHE A 334 15.51 11.40 19.30
CA PHE A 334 16.32 12.26 20.19
C PHE A 334 15.74 13.67 20.38
N SER A 335 14.52 13.90 19.95
CA SER A 335 13.88 15.25 19.97
C SER A 335 13.57 15.79 21.36
N GLY A 336 13.57 14.95 22.41
CA GLY A 336 13.10 15.31 23.75
C GLY A 336 11.56 15.47 23.85
N MET A 337 10.83 15.41 22.73
CA MET A 337 9.36 15.54 22.70
C MET A 337 8.69 14.16 22.70
N PRO A 338 7.89 13.79 23.73
CA PRO A 338 7.30 12.46 23.86
C PRO A 338 6.49 12.02 22.63
N GLN A 339 5.82 12.94 21.96
CA GLN A 339 5.02 12.61 20.76
C GLN A 339 5.91 12.22 19.56
N LEU A 340 7.02 12.94 19.33
CA LEU A 340 7.97 12.65 18.26
C LEU A 340 8.74 11.36 18.55
N ILE A 341 9.16 11.15 19.80
CA ILE A 341 9.81 9.91 20.24
C ILE A 341 8.89 8.73 19.99
N SER A 342 7.64 8.79 20.45
CA SER A 342 6.66 7.72 20.21
C SER A 342 6.37 7.48 18.72
N GLN A 343 6.43 8.52 17.90
CA GLN A 343 6.31 8.40 16.45
C GLN A 343 7.53 7.69 15.86
N ALA A 344 8.75 8.05 16.26
CA ALA A 344 9.99 7.41 15.83
C ALA A 344 10.03 5.91 16.21
N GLU A 345 9.60 5.56 17.42
CA GLU A 345 9.48 4.16 17.86
C GLU A 345 8.53 3.35 16.99
N ARG A 346 7.36 3.89 16.64
CA ARG A 346 6.44 3.22 15.71
C ARG A 346 7.04 3.03 14.33
N MET A 347 7.73 4.05 13.82
CA MET A 347 8.44 3.97 12.54
C MET A 347 9.59 2.94 12.60
N ALA A 348 10.28 2.83 13.74
CA ALA A 348 11.36 1.86 13.93
C ALA A 348 10.85 0.40 13.94
N ILE A 349 9.67 0.14 14.49
CA ILE A 349 9.04 -1.17 14.46
C ILE A 349 8.59 -1.55 13.04
N ASN A 350 7.96 -0.61 12.34
CA ASN A 350 7.36 -0.85 11.04
C ASN A 350 8.39 -0.95 9.90
N MET A 351 9.40 -0.08 9.88
CA MET A 351 10.31 0.08 8.74
C MET A 351 11.08 -1.19 8.35
N PRO A 352 11.63 -2.00 9.28
CA PRO A 352 12.35 -3.21 8.88
C PRO A 352 11.45 -4.22 8.15
N ILE A 353 10.16 -4.26 8.47
CA ILE A 353 9.18 -5.15 7.83
C ILE A 353 8.77 -4.59 6.47
N GLN A 354 8.22 -3.38 6.44
CA GLN A 354 7.73 -2.75 5.22
C GLN A 354 8.85 -2.44 4.21
N GLY A 355 10.03 -2.06 4.71
CA GLY A 355 11.19 -1.84 3.85
C GLY A 355 11.74 -3.15 3.27
N THR A 356 11.71 -4.25 4.04
CA THR A 356 12.11 -5.57 3.52
C THR A 356 11.14 -6.04 2.43
N GLU A 357 9.85 -5.83 2.59
CA GLU A 357 8.85 -6.07 1.54
C GLU A 357 9.17 -5.28 0.26
N ALA A 358 9.46 -3.98 0.40
CA ALA A 358 9.84 -3.15 -0.74
C ALA A 358 11.12 -3.64 -1.43
N ASP A 359 12.14 -4.03 -0.66
CA ASP A 359 13.38 -4.57 -1.18
C ASP A 359 13.15 -5.89 -1.93
N LEU A 360 12.33 -6.79 -1.38
CA LEU A 360 11.97 -8.06 -2.02
C LEU A 360 11.29 -7.84 -3.37
N LEU A 361 10.26 -6.99 -3.42
CA LEU A 361 9.55 -6.68 -4.66
C LEU A 361 10.48 -6.09 -5.71
N LYS A 362 11.35 -5.18 -5.34
CA LYS A 362 12.36 -4.60 -6.23
C LYS A 362 13.33 -5.66 -6.77
N MET A 363 13.80 -6.55 -5.92
CA MET A 363 14.67 -7.67 -6.33
C MET A 363 13.94 -8.61 -7.29
N VAL A 364 12.68 -8.93 -7.00
CA VAL A 364 11.81 -9.74 -7.87
C VAL A 364 11.65 -9.10 -9.24
N MET A 365 11.35 -7.80 -9.30
CA MET A 365 11.22 -7.06 -10.55
C MET A 365 12.51 -7.14 -11.38
N VAL A 366 13.66 -6.98 -10.75
CA VAL A 366 14.98 -7.10 -11.40
C VAL A 366 15.22 -8.52 -11.91
N GLU A 367 14.95 -9.55 -11.13
CA GLU A 367 15.19 -10.94 -11.54
C GLU A 367 14.21 -11.40 -12.64
N ILE A 368 12.93 -11.00 -12.58
CA ILE A 368 11.97 -11.29 -13.66
C ILE A 368 12.40 -10.57 -14.95
N HIS A 369 12.83 -9.32 -14.86
CA HIS A 369 13.33 -8.57 -16.02
C HIS A 369 14.53 -9.30 -16.67
N LYS A 370 15.50 -9.75 -15.88
CA LYS A 370 16.63 -10.55 -16.39
C LYS A 370 16.15 -11.84 -17.08
N LEU A 371 15.14 -12.50 -16.53
CA LEU A 371 14.58 -13.72 -17.11
C LEU A 371 13.90 -13.44 -18.46
N ILE A 372 13.10 -12.38 -18.55
CA ILE A 372 12.44 -11.95 -19.80
C ILE A 372 13.48 -11.72 -20.90
N HIS A 373 14.54 -10.97 -20.61
CA HIS A 373 15.61 -10.69 -21.58
C HIS A 373 16.44 -11.93 -21.92
N LYS A 374 16.71 -12.80 -20.97
CA LYS A 374 17.41 -14.07 -21.21
C LYS A 374 16.62 -14.99 -22.18
N GLU A 375 15.32 -15.02 -22.06
CA GLU A 375 14.44 -15.82 -22.92
C GLU A 375 14.04 -15.08 -24.22
N LYS A 376 14.43 -13.82 -24.38
CA LYS A 376 14.10 -12.96 -25.54
C LYS A 376 12.61 -12.83 -25.77
N THR A 377 11.87 -12.53 -24.70
CA THR A 377 10.39 -12.47 -24.70
C THR A 377 9.85 -11.07 -24.35
N GLU A 378 10.66 -10.03 -24.50
CA GLU A 378 10.36 -8.65 -24.11
C GLU A 378 9.08 -8.11 -24.79
N GLU A 379 8.83 -8.52 -26.04
CA GLU A 379 7.63 -8.13 -26.76
C GLU A 379 6.37 -8.88 -26.31
N LYS A 380 6.54 -10.07 -25.71
CA LYS A 380 5.48 -11.00 -25.35
C LYS A 380 5.09 -10.99 -23.88
N VAL A 381 6.01 -10.60 -23.01
CA VAL A 381 5.86 -10.57 -21.56
C VAL A 381 6.35 -9.22 -21.05
N LYS A 382 5.44 -8.39 -20.59
CA LYS A 382 5.72 -7.00 -20.18
C LYS A 382 5.27 -6.79 -18.74
N LEU A 383 6.18 -6.37 -17.88
CA LEU A 383 5.81 -5.85 -16.56
C LEU A 383 5.23 -4.44 -16.78
N LEU A 384 4.02 -4.20 -16.29
CA LEU A 384 3.30 -2.95 -16.50
C LEU A 384 3.26 -2.09 -15.24
N LEU A 385 2.81 -2.66 -14.13
CA LEU A 385 2.59 -1.91 -12.89
C LEU A 385 3.10 -2.68 -11.68
N ASN A 386 3.59 -1.92 -10.70
CA ASN A 386 3.71 -2.34 -9.31
C ASN A 386 2.69 -1.56 -8.48
N VAL A 387 1.80 -2.27 -7.78
CA VAL A 387 0.79 -1.68 -6.91
C VAL A 387 0.87 -2.34 -5.54
N HIS A 388 1.55 -1.69 -4.59
CA HIS A 388 1.87 -2.23 -3.26
C HIS A 388 2.66 -3.54 -3.35
N ASP A 389 2.04 -4.68 -3.02
CA ASP A 389 2.55 -6.04 -3.06
C ASP A 389 2.15 -6.82 -4.34
N GLU A 390 1.42 -6.17 -5.26
CA GLU A 390 0.97 -6.70 -6.54
C GLU A 390 1.91 -6.28 -7.69
N LEU A 391 2.25 -7.24 -8.56
CA LEU A 391 2.89 -7.00 -9.86
C LEU A 391 1.91 -7.35 -10.98
N LEU A 392 1.66 -6.40 -11.88
CA LEU A 392 0.76 -6.57 -13.01
C LEU A 392 1.54 -6.67 -14.32
N PHE A 393 1.32 -7.75 -15.04
CA PHE A 393 1.94 -8.06 -16.33
C PHE A 393 0.91 -8.05 -17.46
N GLU A 394 1.39 -7.81 -18.68
CA GLU A 394 0.71 -8.15 -19.93
C GLU A 394 1.49 -9.29 -20.60
N ILE A 395 0.83 -10.43 -20.82
CA ILE A 395 1.46 -11.66 -21.32
C ILE A 395 0.69 -12.17 -22.52
N GLU A 396 1.40 -12.56 -23.61
CA GLU A 396 0.80 -13.18 -24.79
C GLU A 396 0.04 -14.47 -24.41
N ASN A 397 -1.15 -14.69 -24.98
CA ASN A 397 -2.08 -15.74 -24.54
C ASN A 397 -1.44 -17.11 -24.40
N ASP A 398 -0.62 -17.51 -25.38
CA ASP A 398 -0.01 -18.85 -25.43
C ASP A 398 1.12 -19.02 -24.37
N MET A 399 1.63 -17.92 -23.82
CA MET A 399 2.71 -17.92 -22.84
C MET A 399 2.22 -17.80 -21.39
N VAL A 400 0.94 -17.53 -21.15
CA VAL A 400 0.41 -17.26 -19.80
C VAL A 400 0.74 -18.39 -18.83
N ASN A 401 0.45 -19.64 -19.17
CA ASN A 401 0.62 -20.77 -18.27
C ASN A 401 2.10 -20.99 -17.89
N ASP A 402 3.01 -20.89 -18.86
CA ASP A 402 4.45 -21.06 -18.66
C ASP A 402 5.00 -19.93 -17.79
N TRP A 403 4.68 -18.67 -18.11
CA TRP A 403 5.16 -17.51 -17.38
C TRP A 403 4.56 -17.36 -16.00
N VAL A 404 3.33 -17.82 -15.76
CA VAL A 404 2.78 -17.86 -14.40
C VAL A 404 3.65 -18.74 -13.49
N VAL A 405 4.06 -19.91 -13.95
CA VAL A 405 4.93 -20.82 -13.19
C VAL A 405 6.28 -20.16 -12.94
N LYS A 406 6.92 -19.61 -13.98
CA LYS A 406 8.25 -18.97 -13.88
C LYS A 406 8.24 -17.76 -12.93
N ILE A 407 7.26 -16.87 -13.07
CA ILE A 407 7.17 -15.67 -12.21
C ILE A 407 6.90 -16.08 -10.77
N LYS A 408 5.96 -16.99 -10.49
CA LYS A 408 5.73 -17.52 -9.14
C LYS A 408 7.00 -18.11 -8.55
N GLN A 409 7.72 -18.92 -9.33
CA GLN A 409 8.97 -19.52 -8.89
C GLN A 409 10.03 -18.47 -8.50
N VAL A 410 10.18 -17.40 -9.27
CA VAL A 410 11.08 -16.29 -8.94
C VAL A 410 10.61 -15.59 -7.66
N MET A 411 9.33 -15.23 -7.57
CA MET A 411 8.77 -14.52 -6.41
C MET A 411 8.90 -15.34 -5.12
N GLU A 412 8.52 -16.60 -5.14
CA GLU A 412 8.52 -17.47 -3.95
C GLU A 412 9.93 -17.84 -3.48
N ASN A 413 10.94 -17.80 -4.37
CA ASN A 413 12.32 -18.21 -4.07
C ASN A 413 13.34 -17.05 -4.07
N ILE A 414 12.91 -15.80 -4.19
CA ILE A 414 13.81 -14.64 -4.28
C ILE A 414 14.75 -14.51 -3.08
N HIS A 415 14.31 -14.93 -1.91
CA HIS A 415 15.08 -14.97 -0.68
C HIS A 415 14.61 -16.10 0.23
N LYS A 416 15.56 -16.74 0.93
CA LYS A 416 15.24 -17.83 1.86
C LYS A 416 14.77 -17.29 3.21
N PHE A 417 13.48 -17.40 3.47
CA PHE A 417 12.87 -17.11 4.77
C PHE A 417 12.68 -18.38 5.61
N GLU A 418 12.46 -18.22 6.91
CA GLU A 418 12.05 -19.34 7.79
C GLU A 418 10.60 -19.78 7.55
N VAL A 419 9.85 -18.97 6.86
CA VAL A 419 8.46 -19.24 6.43
C VAL A 419 8.41 -19.25 4.90
N PRO A 420 7.56 -20.09 4.28
CA PRO A 420 7.40 -20.07 2.83
C PRO A 420 6.81 -18.74 2.38
N LEU A 421 7.28 -18.19 1.27
CA LEU A 421 6.59 -17.14 0.54
C LEU A 421 5.59 -17.79 -0.41
N THR A 422 4.37 -17.27 -0.47
CA THR A 422 3.32 -17.79 -1.34
C THR A 422 2.74 -16.66 -2.18
N VAL A 423 2.51 -16.94 -3.47
CA VAL A 423 2.04 -15.97 -4.45
C VAL A 423 0.75 -16.44 -5.08
N ASP A 424 -0.26 -15.61 -5.03
CA ASP A 424 -1.51 -15.79 -5.76
C ASP A 424 -1.39 -15.18 -7.15
N ALA A 425 -1.84 -15.90 -8.17
CA ALA A 425 -1.87 -15.41 -9.54
C ALA A 425 -3.29 -15.37 -10.07
N LYS A 426 -3.60 -14.33 -10.85
CA LYS A 426 -4.88 -14.16 -11.53
C LYS A 426 -4.66 -13.64 -12.94
N TYR A 427 -5.56 -13.96 -13.86
CA TYR A 427 -5.49 -13.44 -15.22
C TYR A 427 -6.87 -13.02 -15.75
N GLY A 428 -6.87 -12.09 -16.69
CA GLY A 428 -8.09 -11.59 -17.29
C GLY A 428 -7.83 -10.70 -18.51
N THR A 429 -8.90 -10.24 -19.13
CA THR A 429 -8.83 -9.24 -20.21
C THR A 429 -8.88 -7.82 -19.69
N ASN A 430 -9.29 -7.64 -18.44
CA ASN A 430 -9.24 -6.37 -17.71
C ASN A 430 -8.79 -6.61 -16.27
N TRP A 431 -8.39 -5.56 -15.58
CA TRP A 431 -7.81 -5.65 -14.23
C TRP A 431 -8.83 -5.92 -13.10
N ALA A 432 -10.13 -5.73 -13.35
CA ALA A 432 -11.17 -5.99 -12.34
C ALA A 432 -11.68 -7.44 -12.37
N GLU A 433 -11.85 -8.02 -13.55
CA GLU A 433 -12.51 -9.31 -13.77
C GLU A 433 -11.46 -10.40 -14.04
N MET A 434 -10.57 -10.62 -13.07
CA MET A 434 -9.52 -11.62 -13.14
C MET A 434 -9.95 -12.92 -12.48
N LYS A 435 -9.53 -14.06 -13.06
CA LYS A 435 -9.74 -15.41 -12.55
C LYS A 435 -8.45 -15.95 -11.96
N SER A 436 -8.53 -16.69 -10.85
CA SER A 436 -7.37 -17.39 -10.28
C SER A 436 -6.86 -18.47 -11.22
N ILE A 437 -5.53 -18.67 -11.22
CA ILE A 437 -4.81 -19.67 -11.99
C ILE A 437 -3.93 -20.51 -11.10
#